data_29c8e23014d69103f4d66fd9a14d505e
#
_entry.id   29c8e23014d69103f4d66fd9a14d505e
#
_cell.length_a   1.000
_cell.length_b   1.000
_cell.length_c   1.000
_cell.angle_alpha   90.00
_cell.angle_beta   90.00
_cell.angle_gamma   90.00
#
_symmetry.space_group_name_H-M   'P 1'
#
loop_
_entity.id
_entity.type
_entity.pdbx_description
1 polymer ?
#
loop_
_entity_poly.entity_id
_entity_poly.type
_entity_poly.pdbx_seq_one_letter_code
_entity_poly.pdbx_strand_id
1 'polypeptide(L)'
;MNDAKMTINRREMLLGGASLLALGGAAAYTKAMRAKPTVRETGPAISAFLPERDLAGLGHPMTAYAKIGGVELSRLILGGNMIGGWAHCRDMSFYDRLVKAYFTDERVFRNFRIAEACGVNTILTNPALMRVINRYWREEGGKIKFISDCGYKGGVIKGAIASVENGASMVYCHGGHADKAAVVKKDWKFFREYLDESRKLGVPVGIGCHSLATVKFCVEHDCLPDFWMKTVHRVDYPTAHLGEDRWKLQPTGLGVYDNRFVDTPPQEVFDYMATRPEPWIAFKVLGAGIEHPREAFPVAYKGGADFICCGMYDYQVVEDVNVVNDIFANGLPARPRPWHG
;
A
#
# COMPACT_ATOMS: atom_id res chain seq x y z
N MET A 1 -19.90 51.74 45.22
CA MET A 1 -19.29 50.46 44.67
C MET A 1 -20.08 50.11 43.47
N ASN A 2 -19.60 50.50 42.30
CA ASN A 2 -20.28 50.27 41.00
C ASN A 2 -19.50 49.20 40.25
N ASP A 3 -20.08 48.00 40.13
CA ASP A 3 -19.62 46.99 39.22
C ASP A 3 -20.10 47.34 37.81
N ALA A 4 -19.22 47.90 37.01
CA ALA A 4 -19.44 48.08 35.59
C ALA A 4 -19.17 46.76 34.87
N LYS A 5 -20.21 45.99 34.57
CA LYS A 5 -20.14 44.85 33.63
C LYS A 5 -19.84 45.39 32.24
N MET A 6 -18.61 45.20 31.81
CA MET A 6 -18.17 45.48 30.44
C MET A 6 -18.75 44.42 29.50
N THR A 7 -19.85 44.72 28.84
CA THR A 7 -20.46 43.90 27.79
C THR A 7 -19.72 44.17 26.49
N ILE A 8 -18.83 43.25 26.14
CA ILE A 8 -18.16 43.28 24.83
C ILE A 8 -19.18 42.82 23.77
N ASN A 9 -19.38 43.72 22.79
CA ASN A 9 -20.31 43.43 21.68
C ASN A 9 -19.75 42.33 20.80
N ARG A 10 -20.56 41.32 20.53
CA ARG A 10 -20.22 40.12 19.71
C ARG A 10 -19.61 40.46 18.34
N ARG A 11 -19.94 41.64 17.78
CA ARG A 11 -19.43 42.14 16.51
C ARG A 11 -17.98 42.66 16.61
N GLU A 12 -17.60 43.25 17.72
CA GLU A 12 -16.24 43.71 17.99
C GLU A 12 -15.29 42.54 18.30
N MET A 13 -15.80 41.52 18.96
CA MET A 13 -15.06 40.28 19.21
C MET A 13 -14.73 39.53 17.92
N LEU A 14 -15.64 39.53 16.93
CA LEU A 14 -15.43 38.92 15.64
C LEU A 14 -14.44 39.69 14.74
N LEU A 15 -14.44 41.03 14.80
CA LEU A 15 -13.55 41.86 13.98
C LEU A 15 -12.13 41.96 14.57
N GLY A 16 -11.98 42.01 15.88
CA GLY A 16 -10.68 41.99 16.55
C GLY A 16 -9.97 40.64 16.47
N GLY A 17 -10.74 39.54 16.60
CA GLY A 17 -10.22 38.19 16.48
C GLY A 17 -9.80 37.82 15.07
N ALA A 18 -10.54 38.25 14.06
CA ALA A 18 -10.24 37.95 12.65
C ALA A 18 -8.95 38.64 12.17
N SER A 19 -8.64 39.84 12.62
CA SER A 19 -7.42 40.54 12.21
C SER A 19 -6.14 39.96 12.83
N LEU A 20 -6.19 39.52 14.09
CA LEU A 20 -5.05 38.87 14.75
C LEU A 20 -4.84 37.44 14.24
N LEU A 21 -5.92 36.70 13.95
CA LEU A 21 -5.83 35.39 13.35
C LEU A 21 -5.33 35.44 11.89
N ALA A 22 -5.70 36.47 11.12
CA ALA A 22 -5.25 36.61 9.75
C ALA A 22 -3.75 36.92 9.63
N LEU A 23 -3.21 37.76 10.51
CA LEU A 23 -1.77 38.09 10.51
C LEU A 23 -0.92 36.95 11.10
N GLY A 24 -1.38 36.34 12.17
CA GLY A 24 -0.71 35.18 12.76
C GLY A 24 -0.79 33.93 11.85
N GLY A 25 -1.94 33.74 11.23
CA GLY A 25 -2.17 32.62 10.27
C GLY A 25 -1.33 32.76 9.01
N ALA A 26 -1.20 33.94 8.42
CA ALA A 26 -0.37 34.18 7.25
C ALA A 26 1.12 34.01 7.52
N ALA A 27 1.61 34.47 8.68
CA ALA A 27 3.00 34.27 9.07
C ALA A 27 3.33 32.82 9.43
N ALA A 28 2.40 32.10 10.08
CA ALA A 28 2.52 30.69 10.37
C ALA A 28 2.44 29.84 9.08
N TYR A 29 1.55 30.20 8.18
CA TYR A 29 1.39 29.56 6.88
C TYR A 29 2.64 29.73 6.00
N THR A 30 3.18 30.96 5.91
CA THR A 30 4.42 31.22 5.16
C THR A 30 5.65 30.55 5.80
N LYS A 31 5.68 30.41 7.11
CA LYS A 31 6.75 29.68 7.81
C LYS A 31 6.62 28.16 7.59
N ALA A 32 5.41 27.63 7.65
CA ALA A 32 5.15 26.22 7.37
C ALA A 32 5.48 25.85 5.91
N MET A 33 5.16 26.73 4.96
CA MET A 33 5.48 26.54 3.53
C MET A 33 6.98 26.61 3.23
N ARG A 34 7.80 27.20 4.12
CA ARG A 34 9.28 27.28 3.99
C ARG A 34 10.00 26.21 4.80
N ALA A 35 9.33 25.61 5.76
CA ALA A 35 9.92 24.53 6.53
C ALA A 35 9.93 23.25 5.69
N LYS A 36 11.06 22.55 5.62
CA LYS A 36 11.07 21.19 5.10
C LYS A 36 10.18 20.33 6.00
N PRO A 37 9.27 19.51 5.44
CA PRO A 37 8.46 18.62 6.25
C PRO A 37 9.38 17.72 7.09
N THR A 38 9.09 17.61 8.36
CA THR A 38 9.79 16.67 9.24
C THR A 38 9.01 15.36 9.31
N VAL A 39 9.68 14.29 9.73
CA VAL A 39 9.06 12.96 9.92
C VAL A 39 7.78 13.02 10.79
N ARG A 40 7.63 14.06 11.59
CA ARG A 40 6.46 14.29 12.46
C ARG A 40 5.38 15.17 11.83
N GLU A 41 5.67 15.80 10.70
CA GLU A 41 4.70 16.65 10.01
C GLU A 41 3.76 15.80 9.19
N THR A 42 2.60 15.55 9.73
CA THR A 42 1.51 14.82 9.08
C THR A 42 0.47 15.79 8.58
N GLY A 43 0.87 16.70 7.74
CA GLY A 43 -0.10 17.52 7.02
C GLY A 43 -0.72 16.71 5.89
N PRO A 44 -1.99 16.29 5.97
CA PRO A 44 -2.62 15.68 4.82
C PRO A 44 -2.61 16.69 3.67
N ALA A 45 -2.25 16.25 2.50
CA ALA A 45 -2.37 17.03 1.28
C ALA A 45 -1.39 18.22 1.08
N ILE A 46 -0.26 18.30 1.80
CA ILE A 46 0.77 19.29 1.45
C ILE A 46 1.22 19.10 0.00
N SER A 47 1.42 17.87 -0.42
CA SER A 47 1.79 17.53 -1.80
C SER A 47 0.74 17.94 -2.84
N ALA A 48 -0.55 18.01 -2.48
CA ALA A 48 -1.60 18.45 -3.39
C ALA A 48 -1.55 19.95 -3.71
N PHE A 49 -0.99 20.75 -2.81
CA PHE A 49 -0.91 22.20 -2.94
C PHE A 49 0.44 22.72 -3.42
N LEU A 50 1.48 21.88 -3.39
CA LEU A 50 2.80 22.29 -3.82
C LEU A 50 2.96 22.12 -5.34
N PRO A 51 3.60 23.07 -6.03
CA PRO A 51 4.00 22.89 -7.42
C PRO A 51 4.91 21.67 -7.58
N GLU A 52 4.82 20.96 -8.69
CA GLU A 52 5.68 19.80 -8.96
C GLU A 52 7.17 20.09 -8.85
N ARG A 53 7.60 21.30 -9.24
CA ARG A 53 8.99 21.74 -9.11
C ARG A 53 9.53 21.71 -7.68
N ASP A 54 8.64 21.75 -6.69
CA ASP A 54 9.00 21.74 -5.27
C ASP A 54 9.02 20.33 -4.67
N LEU A 55 8.72 19.30 -5.47
CA LEU A 55 8.69 17.89 -5.03
C LEU A 55 10.02 17.42 -4.42
N ALA A 56 11.15 17.90 -4.93
CA ALA A 56 12.47 17.59 -4.36
C ALA A 56 12.65 18.08 -2.92
N GLY A 57 11.80 19.04 -2.45
CA GLY A 57 11.77 19.56 -1.09
C GLY A 57 10.68 18.93 -0.19
N LEU A 58 9.91 18.00 -0.72
CA LEU A 58 8.82 17.35 0.01
C LEU A 58 9.32 16.25 0.93
N GLY A 59 9.60 16.60 2.15
CA GLY A 59 9.85 15.63 3.19
C GLY A 59 11.22 14.96 3.16
N HIS A 60 11.35 13.96 4.01
CA HIS A 60 12.52 13.10 4.05
C HIS A 60 12.27 11.91 3.13
N PRO A 61 13.17 11.62 2.17
CA PRO A 61 13.00 10.45 1.33
C PRO A 61 12.98 9.19 2.20
N MET A 62 12.31 8.16 1.71
CA MET A 62 12.34 6.83 2.30
C MET A 62 13.77 6.41 2.58
N THR A 63 14.04 5.94 3.79
CA THR A 63 15.36 5.43 4.19
C THR A 63 15.38 3.93 4.39
N ALA A 64 14.20 3.31 4.48
CA ALA A 64 14.04 1.89 4.73
C ALA A 64 13.90 1.11 3.42
N TYR A 65 14.97 0.44 3.03
CA TYR A 65 15.05 -0.43 1.85
C TYR A 65 15.46 -1.84 2.23
N ALA A 66 15.17 -2.79 1.35
CA ALA A 66 15.61 -4.17 1.46
C ALA A 66 15.58 -4.86 0.10
N LYS A 67 16.06 -6.11 -0.01
CA LYS A 67 16.16 -6.81 -1.28
C LYS A 67 15.38 -8.12 -1.28
N ILE A 68 14.70 -8.40 -2.36
CA ILE A 68 14.11 -9.71 -2.66
C ILE A 68 14.78 -10.23 -3.92
N GLY A 69 15.49 -11.37 -3.84
CA GLY A 69 16.18 -11.95 -4.98
C GLY A 69 17.12 -10.97 -5.71
N GLY A 70 17.79 -10.07 -4.95
CA GLY A 70 18.68 -9.05 -5.50
C GLY A 70 18.00 -7.76 -5.96
N VAL A 71 16.67 -7.71 -6.06
CA VAL A 71 15.90 -6.50 -6.42
C VAL A 71 15.70 -5.66 -5.17
N GLU A 72 16.28 -4.45 -5.14
CA GLU A 72 16.11 -3.50 -4.03
C GLU A 72 14.76 -2.80 -4.11
N LEU A 73 14.01 -2.83 -3.02
CA LEU A 73 12.69 -2.24 -2.88
C LEU A 73 12.65 -1.29 -1.67
N SER A 74 11.91 -0.19 -1.79
CA SER A 74 11.47 0.55 -0.61
C SER A 74 10.52 -0.33 0.22
N ARG A 75 10.60 -0.25 1.55
CA ARG A 75 9.72 -1.05 2.42
C ARG A 75 8.25 -0.66 2.31
N LEU A 76 7.94 0.54 1.81
CA LEU A 76 6.62 0.94 1.34
C LEU A 76 6.57 0.84 -0.18
N ILE A 77 5.60 0.11 -0.71
CA ILE A 77 5.40 -0.15 -2.13
C ILE A 77 4.08 0.51 -2.55
N LEU A 78 4.10 1.23 -3.66
CA LEU A 78 2.89 1.84 -4.24
C LEU A 78 1.99 0.75 -4.83
N GLY A 79 0.75 0.67 -4.34
CA GLY A 79 -0.26 -0.26 -4.85
C GLY A 79 -1.04 0.31 -6.05
N GLY A 80 -1.09 -0.43 -7.14
CA GLY A 80 -1.70 0.04 -8.39
C GLY A 80 -3.20 -0.16 -8.52
N ASN A 81 -3.91 -0.74 -7.56
CA ASN A 81 -5.34 -1.00 -7.68
C ASN A 81 -6.19 0.26 -7.84
N MET A 82 -5.78 1.36 -7.20
CA MET A 82 -6.45 2.66 -7.39
C MET A 82 -6.23 3.18 -8.80
N ILE A 83 -5.00 3.13 -9.28
CA ILE A 83 -4.62 3.57 -10.63
C ILE A 83 -5.37 2.78 -11.71
N GLY A 84 -5.54 1.47 -11.51
CA GLY A 84 -6.25 0.61 -12.44
C GLY A 84 -7.77 0.64 -12.34
N GLY A 85 -8.34 1.32 -11.33
CA GLY A 85 -9.79 1.32 -11.08
C GLY A 85 -10.30 -0.01 -10.54
N TRP A 86 -9.46 -0.74 -9.79
CA TRP A 86 -9.81 -2.01 -9.12
C TRP A 86 -9.87 -1.88 -7.60
N ALA A 87 -9.67 -0.66 -7.12
CA ALA A 87 -9.81 -0.40 -5.70
C ALA A 87 -11.29 -0.42 -5.30
N HIS A 88 -11.52 -0.93 -4.11
CA HIS A 88 -12.83 -0.92 -3.50
C HIS A 88 -12.70 -0.38 -2.07
N CYS A 89 -13.74 0.29 -1.62
CA CYS A 89 -13.81 0.90 -0.31
C CYS A 89 -15.15 0.51 0.30
N ARG A 90 -15.18 -0.58 1.04
CA ARG A 90 -16.35 -1.13 1.71
C ARG A 90 -17.62 -1.15 0.84
N ASP A 91 -18.71 -0.58 1.37
CA ASP A 91 -20.03 -0.53 0.75
C ASP A 91 -20.14 0.57 -0.31
N MET A 92 -19.07 1.29 -0.61
CA MET A 92 -19.04 2.33 -1.62
C MET A 92 -18.90 1.71 -3.02
N SER A 93 -20.03 1.29 -3.59
CA SER A 93 -20.11 0.55 -4.86
C SER A 93 -19.60 1.30 -6.09
N PHE A 94 -19.42 2.63 -6.00
CA PHE A 94 -18.92 3.46 -7.10
C PHE A 94 -17.45 3.88 -6.95
N TYR A 95 -16.76 3.39 -5.91
CA TYR A 95 -15.39 3.82 -5.61
C TYR A 95 -14.41 3.47 -6.73
N ASP A 96 -14.56 2.33 -7.37
CA ASP A 96 -13.78 1.91 -8.53
C ASP A 96 -13.88 2.92 -9.70
N ARG A 97 -15.09 3.46 -9.95
CA ARG A 97 -15.31 4.48 -10.96
C ARG A 97 -14.71 5.82 -10.57
N LEU A 98 -14.79 6.17 -9.28
CA LEU A 98 -14.22 7.40 -8.75
C LEU A 98 -12.71 7.42 -8.91
N VAL A 99 -12.00 6.38 -8.46
CA VAL A 99 -10.55 6.30 -8.60
C VAL A 99 -10.11 6.24 -10.06
N LYS A 100 -10.87 5.55 -10.91
CA LYS A 100 -10.60 5.49 -12.35
C LYS A 100 -10.78 6.85 -13.05
N ALA A 101 -11.75 7.65 -12.61
CA ALA A 101 -11.93 9.01 -13.10
C ALA A 101 -10.83 9.97 -12.59
N TYR A 102 -10.30 9.72 -11.38
CA TYR A 102 -9.22 10.51 -10.79
C TYR A 102 -7.88 10.25 -11.47
N PHE A 103 -7.52 8.98 -11.68
CA PHE A 103 -6.21 8.58 -12.20
C PHE A 103 -6.19 8.61 -13.74
N THR A 104 -6.12 9.82 -14.31
CA THR A 104 -5.70 10.00 -15.71
C THR A 104 -4.22 9.67 -15.88
N ASP A 105 -3.74 9.45 -17.10
CA ASP A 105 -2.31 9.18 -17.35
C ASP A 105 -1.41 10.28 -16.74
N GLU A 106 -1.81 11.55 -16.80
CA GLU A 106 -1.09 12.67 -16.15
C GLU A 106 -1.04 12.56 -14.64
N ARG A 107 -2.17 12.18 -14.01
CA ARG A 107 -2.22 11.95 -12.56
C ARG A 107 -1.39 10.76 -12.14
N VAL A 108 -1.34 9.72 -12.96
CA VAL A 108 -0.47 8.56 -12.73
C VAL A 108 1.00 8.99 -12.79
N PHE A 109 1.39 9.76 -13.80
CA PHE A 109 2.77 10.27 -13.91
C PHE A 109 3.13 11.17 -12.72
N ARG A 110 2.22 12.06 -12.33
CA ARG A 110 2.39 12.86 -11.12
C ARG A 110 2.57 11.99 -9.88
N ASN A 111 1.74 10.97 -9.70
CA ASN A 111 1.83 10.05 -8.57
C ASN A 111 3.20 9.33 -8.54
N PHE A 112 3.69 8.87 -9.70
CA PHE A 112 4.99 8.24 -9.80
C PHE A 112 6.14 9.20 -9.52
N ARG A 113 6.10 10.44 -10.03
CA ARG A 113 7.13 11.46 -9.73
C ARG A 113 7.20 11.76 -8.23
N ILE A 114 6.05 11.92 -7.57
CA ILE A 114 6.00 12.14 -6.12
C ILE A 114 6.53 10.92 -5.37
N ALA A 115 6.12 9.72 -5.75
CA ALA A 115 6.58 8.48 -5.14
C ALA A 115 8.11 8.37 -5.22
N GLU A 116 8.70 8.56 -6.40
CA GLU A 116 10.15 8.53 -6.62
C GLU A 116 10.89 9.64 -5.84
N ALA A 117 10.36 10.86 -5.84
CA ALA A 117 10.93 11.97 -5.06
C ALA A 117 10.92 11.70 -3.55
N CYS A 118 9.93 10.96 -3.07
CA CYS A 118 9.84 10.49 -1.68
C CYS A 118 10.60 9.18 -1.43
N GLY A 119 11.29 8.63 -2.43
CA GLY A 119 12.08 7.39 -2.31
C GLY A 119 11.27 6.09 -2.37
N VAL A 120 9.98 6.13 -2.72
CA VAL A 120 9.20 4.93 -3.05
C VAL A 120 9.58 4.51 -4.47
N ASN A 121 10.34 3.44 -4.59
CA ASN A 121 10.98 3.06 -5.85
C ASN A 121 10.24 1.95 -6.61
N THR A 122 9.04 1.54 -6.15
CA THR A 122 8.37 0.36 -6.69
C THR A 122 6.85 0.53 -6.72
N ILE A 123 6.22 0.17 -7.84
CA ILE A 123 4.78 -0.06 -7.96
C ILE A 123 4.49 -1.55 -8.10
N LEU A 124 3.45 -2.01 -7.38
CA LEU A 124 2.93 -3.36 -7.51
C LEU A 124 1.52 -3.30 -8.10
N THR A 125 1.33 -3.92 -9.27
CA THR A 125 0.05 -3.81 -9.98
C THR A 125 -0.19 -4.92 -11.01
N ASN A 126 -1.34 -4.84 -11.66
CA ASN A 126 -1.75 -5.75 -12.73
C ASN A 126 -1.05 -5.41 -14.06
N PRO A 127 -0.77 -6.42 -14.91
CA PRO A 127 -0.21 -6.22 -16.25
C PRO A 127 -0.97 -5.23 -17.13
N ALA A 128 -2.25 -4.98 -16.88
CA ALA A 128 -3.03 -3.98 -17.63
C ALA A 128 -2.45 -2.55 -17.54
N LEU A 129 -1.63 -2.26 -16.51
CA LEU A 129 -0.95 -0.97 -16.36
C LEU A 129 0.42 -0.89 -17.04
N MET A 130 0.91 -1.95 -17.67
CA MET A 130 2.22 -1.95 -18.36
C MET A 130 2.33 -0.78 -19.35
N ARG A 131 1.26 -0.47 -20.07
CA ARG A 131 1.25 0.64 -21.04
C ARG A 131 1.60 1.98 -20.38
N VAL A 132 0.96 2.32 -19.28
CA VAL A 132 1.20 3.61 -18.61
C VAL A 132 2.55 3.65 -17.91
N ILE A 133 3.00 2.54 -17.35
CA ILE A 133 4.33 2.42 -16.72
C ILE A 133 5.43 2.59 -17.77
N ASN A 134 5.35 1.88 -18.90
CA ASN A 134 6.31 1.97 -20.00
C ASN A 134 6.32 3.38 -20.63
N ARG A 135 5.16 4.06 -20.69
CA ARG A 135 5.12 5.46 -21.12
C ARG A 135 5.86 6.36 -20.15
N TYR A 136 5.62 6.19 -18.84
CA TYR A 136 6.30 6.98 -17.81
C TYR A 136 7.82 6.82 -17.89
N TRP A 137 8.32 5.61 -18.03
CA TRP A 137 9.75 5.37 -18.21
C TRP A 137 10.33 6.06 -19.46
N ARG A 138 9.64 5.96 -20.58
CA ARG A 138 10.10 6.51 -21.86
C ARG A 138 9.93 8.03 -21.96
N GLU A 139 8.81 8.56 -21.49
CA GLU A 139 8.43 9.97 -21.71
C GLU A 139 8.94 10.88 -20.60
N GLU A 140 9.04 10.38 -19.36
CA GLU A 140 9.44 11.16 -18.19
C GLU A 140 10.82 10.74 -17.64
N GLY A 141 11.42 9.69 -18.17
CA GLY A 141 12.69 9.17 -17.65
C GLY A 141 12.60 8.54 -16.26
N GLY A 142 11.38 8.18 -15.83
CA GLY A 142 11.13 7.55 -14.53
C GLY A 142 11.84 6.21 -14.36
N LYS A 143 12.03 5.79 -13.13
CA LYS A 143 12.78 4.58 -12.75
C LYS A 143 12.01 3.66 -11.82
N ILE A 144 10.74 3.98 -11.52
CA ILE A 144 9.90 3.16 -10.65
C ILE A 144 9.88 1.70 -11.12
N LYS A 145 10.23 0.77 -10.24
CA LYS A 145 10.23 -0.65 -10.56
C LYS A 145 8.80 -1.18 -10.61
N PHE A 146 8.58 -2.23 -11.38
CA PHE A 146 7.28 -2.85 -11.52
C PHE A 146 7.28 -4.28 -11.00
N ILE A 147 6.38 -4.56 -10.04
CA ILE A 147 6.03 -5.92 -9.60
C ILE A 147 4.67 -6.26 -10.17
N SER A 148 4.58 -7.34 -10.95
CA SER A 148 3.33 -7.76 -11.60
C SER A 148 2.59 -8.82 -10.80
N ASP A 149 1.26 -8.68 -10.68
CA ASP A 149 0.37 -9.70 -10.12
C ASP A 149 0.02 -10.83 -11.11
N CYS A 150 0.51 -10.76 -12.32
CA CYS A 150 0.29 -11.74 -13.38
C CYS A 150 -1.18 -12.03 -13.73
N GLY A 151 -2.12 -11.25 -13.25
CA GLY A 151 -3.54 -11.39 -13.55
C GLY A 151 -3.84 -11.02 -15.01
N TYR A 152 -3.77 -11.98 -15.92
CA TYR A 152 -3.84 -11.75 -17.34
C TYR A 152 -4.83 -12.72 -18.03
N LYS A 153 -5.40 -12.27 -19.16
CA LYS A 153 -6.21 -13.16 -20.02
C LYS A 153 -5.31 -14.27 -20.56
N GLY A 154 -5.61 -15.51 -20.23
CA GLY A 154 -4.80 -16.65 -20.64
C GLY A 154 -3.97 -17.27 -19.50
N GLY A 155 -4.12 -16.76 -18.29
CA GLY A 155 -3.55 -17.34 -17.07
C GLY A 155 -2.28 -16.65 -16.58
N VAL A 156 -1.91 -17.00 -15.35
CA VAL A 156 -0.84 -16.31 -14.60
C VAL A 156 0.56 -16.52 -15.21
N ILE A 157 0.81 -17.66 -15.85
CA ILE A 157 2.11 -17.92 -16.52
C ILE A 157 2.29 -16.99 -17.72
N LYS A 158 1.26 -16.88 -18.58
CA LYS A 158 1.30 -15.94 -19.70
C LYS A 158 1.39 -14.48 -19.20
N GLY A 159 0.74 -14.20 -18.09
CA GLY A 159 0.85 -12.89 -17.42
C GLY A 159 2.26 -12.60 -16.93
N ALA A 160 2.95 -13.59 -16.37
CA ALA A 160 4.34 -13.45 -15.92
C ALA A 160 5.27 -13.17 -17.12
N ILE A 161 5.17 -13.97 -18.19
CA ILE A 161 5.96 -13.78 -19.41
C ILE A 161 5.75 -12.38 -19.97
N ALA A 162 4.50 -11.99 -20.23
CA ALA A 162 4.18 -10.66 -20.78
C ALA A 162 4.67 -9.53 -19.87
N SER A 163 4.61 -9.69 -18.55
CA SER A 163 5.05 -8.68 -17.61
C SER A 163 6.57 -8.50 -17.64
N VAL A 164 7.34 -9.60 -17.66
CA VAL A 164 8.81 -9.52 -17.70
C VAL A 164 9.28 -8.96 -19.04
N GLU A 165 8.67 -9.35 -20.15
CA GLU A 165 8.94 -8.78 -21.49
C GLU A 165 8.66 -7.25 -21.53
N ASN A 166 7.79 -6.76 -20.65
CA ASN A 166 7.47 -5.33 -20.49
C ASN A 166 8.14 -4.67 -19.27
N GLY A 167 9.24 -5.25 -18.77
CA GLY A 167 10.12 -4.64 -17.77
C GLY A 167 9.73 -4.88 -16.31
N ALA A 168 8.87 -5.85 -16.01
CA ALA A 168 8.62 -6.21 -14.62
C ALA A 168 9.90 -6.75 -13.98
N SER A 169 10.24 -6.19 -12.82
CA SER A 169 11.40 -6.62 -12.02
C SER A 169 11.12 -7.84 -11.15
N MET A 170 9.86 -8.11 -10.88
CA MET A 170 9.37 -9.24 -10.08
C MET A 170 7.95 -9.60 -10.52
N VAL A 171 7.57 -10.85 -10.31
CA VAL A 171 6.22 -11.35 -10.62
C VAL A 171 5.65 -12.16 -9.46
N TYR A 172 4.31 -12.19 -9.32
CA TYR A 172 3.68 -13.09 -8.37
C TYR A 172 2.33 -13.61 -8.89
N CYS A 173 1.96 -14.84 -8.49
CA CYS A 173 0.66 -15.40 -8.78
C CYS A 173 -0.43 -14.59 -8.08
N HIS A 174 -1.36 -14.00 -8.83
CA HIS A 174 -2.46 -13.21 -8.27
C HIS A 174 -3.25 -13.96 -7.21
N GLY A 175 -3.53 -13.30 -6.08
CA GLY A 175 -4.15 -13.90 -4.91
C GLY A 175 -5.47 -14.64 -5.18
N GLY A 176 -6.33 -14.09 -6.03
CA GLY A 176 -7.59 -14.76 -6.39
C GLY A 176 -7.41 -16.07 -7.16
N HIS A 177 -6.36 -16.19 -7.98
CA HIS A 177 -6.02 -17.45 -8.65
C HIS A 177 -5.42 -18.46 -7.66
N ALA A 178 -4.50 -17.99 -6.81
CA ALA A 178 -3.85 -18.82 -5.81
C ALA A 178 -4.85 -19.37 -4.78
N ASP A 179 -5.72 -18.52 -4.21
CA ASP A 179 -6.73 -18.96 -3.26
C ASP A 179 -7.71 -19.96 -3.88
N LYS A 180 -8.11 -19.74 -5.14
CA LYS A 180 -8.96 -20.69 -5.85
C LYS A 180 -8.26 -22.04 -6.07
N ALA A 181 -6.98 -22.04 -6.43
CA ALA A 181 -6.20 -23.25 -6.62
C ALA A 181 -6.01 -24.00 -5.29
N ALA A 182 -5.59 -23.33 -4.23
CA ALA A 182 -5.29 -23.95 -2.94
C ALA A 182 -6.55 -24.35 -2.16
N VAL A 183 -7.49 -23.40 -1.99
CA VAL A 183 -8.61 -23.58 -1.05
C VAL A 183 -9.76 -24.37 -1.70
N VAL A 184 -10.08 -24.06 -2.95
CA VAL A 184 -11.23 -24.64 -3.63
C VAL A 184 -10.86 -25.91 -4.40
N LYS A 185 -9.80 -25.85 -5.24
CA LYS A 185 -9.44 -26.96 -6.14
C LYS A 185 -8.49 -27.96 -5.51
N LYS A 186 -7.77 -27.58 -4.46
CA LYS A 186 -6.68 -28.40 -3.87
C LYS A 186 -5.63 -28.80 -4.91
N ASP A 187 -5.31 -27.89 -5.81
CA ASP A 187 -4.45 -28.10 -6.97
C ASP A 187 -3.02 -27.57 -6.71
N TRP A 188 -2.18 -28.39 -6.11
CA TRP A 188 -0.78 -28.05 -5.87
C TRP A 188 0.05 -28.04 -7.17
N LYS A 189 -0.36 -28.79 -8.20
CA LYS A 189 0.33 -28.85 -9.50
C LYS A 189 0.32 -27.49 -10.19
N PHE A 190 -0.78 -26.73 -10.01
CA PHE A 190 -0.88 -25.36 -10.48
C PHE A 190 0.25 -24.47 -9.94
N PHE A 191 0.59 -24.60 -8.66
CA PHE A 191 1.67 -23.80 -8.05
C PHE A 191 3.04 -24.27 -8.53
N ARG A 192 3.25 -25.57 -8.63
CA ARG A 192 4.51 -26.14 -9.14
C ARG A 192 4.77 -25.64 -10.55
N GLU A 193 3.81 -25.81 -11.46
CA GLU A 193 3.91 -25.35 -12.84
C GLU A 193 4.16 -23.84 -12.92
N TYR A 194 3.41 -23.03 -12.13
CA TYR A 194 3.60 -21.59 -12.09
C TYR A 194 5.02 -21.19 -11.66
N LEU A 195 5.52 -21.77 -10.58
CA LEU A 195 6.86 -21.47 -10.05
C LEU A 195 7.94 -21.92 -11.04
N ASP A 196 7.85 -23.14 -11.57
CA ASP A 196 8.84 -23.69 -12.48
C ASP A 196 8.93 -22.88 -13.79
N GLU A 197 7.79 -22.50 -14.37
CA GLU A 197 7.77 -21.71 -15.60
C GLU A 197 8.18 -20.25 -15.37
N SER A 198 7.71 -19.64 -14.28
CA SER A 198 8.01 -18.24 -14.01
C SER A 198 9.46 -18.01 -13.58
N ARG A 199 10.10 -18.94 -12.88
CA ARG A 199 11.51 -18.87 -12.52
C ARG A 199 12.47 -18.87 -13.71
N LYS A 200 12.05 -19.44 -14.84
CA LYS A 200 12.82 -19.38 -16.10
C LYS A 200 12.99 -17.94 -16.63
N LEU A 201 12.16 -17.03 -16.17
CA LEU A 201 12.22 -15.63 -16.58
C LEU A 201 13.35 -14.83 -15.89
N GLY A 202 14.03 -15.41 -14.90
CA GLY A 202 15.19 -14.81 -14.23
C GLY A 202 14.87 -13.67 -13.27
N VAL A 203 13.63 -13.56 -12.83
CA VAL A 203 13.17 -12.57 -11.83
C VAL A 203 12.60 -13.28 -10.59
N PRO A 204 12.57 -12.63 -9.40
CA PRO A 204 11.93 -13.20 -8.22
C PRO A 204 10.45 -13.51 -8.45
N VAL A 205 10.00 -14.69 -8.00
CA VAL A 205 8.66 -15.23 -8.22
C VAL A 205 7.92 -15.40 -6.90
N GLY A 206 6.84 -14.66 -6.71
CA GLY A 206 6.01 -14.69 -5.52
C GLY A 206 4.71 -15.49 -5.68
N ILE A 207 4.05 -15.72 -4.55
CA ILE A 207 2.66 -16.18 -4.48
C ILE A 207 1.85 -15.16 -3.67
N GLY A 208 0.76 -14.65 -4.27
CA GLY A 208 -0.23 -13.80 -3.61
C GLY A 208 -1.35 -14.62 -3.01
N CYS A 209 -1.89 -14.20 -1.86
CA CYS A 209 -3.04 -14.87 -1.27
C CYS A 209 -3.77 -13.97 -0.25
N HIS A 210 -5.08 -14.17 -0.15
CA HIS A 210 -5.91 -13.60 0.88
C HIS A 210 -6.04 -14.57 2.06
N SER A 211 -6.18 -15.87 1.77
CA SER A 211 -6.31 -16.92 2.77
C SER A 211 -4.97 -17.36 3.35
N LEU A 212 -4.90 -17.54 4.67
CA LEU A 212 -3.75 -18.21 5.31
C LEU A 212 -3.67 -19.68 4.90
N ALA A 213 -4.81 -20.30 4.61
CA ALA A 213 -4.85 -21.69 4.14
C ALA A 213 -4.06 -21.87 2.83
N THR A 214 -3.99 -20.85 1.99
CA THR A 214 -3.17 -20.92 0.75
C THR A 214 -1.68 -21.00 1.05
N VAL A 215 -1.18 -20.20 2.02
CA VAL A 215 0.23 -20.29 2.44
C VAL A 215 0.51 -21.69 2.99
N LYS A 216 -0.33 -22.17 3.92
CA LYS A 216 -0.19 -23.50 4.52
C LYS A 216 -0.19 -24.59 3.47
N PHE A 217 -1.11 -24.54 2.51
CA PHE A 217 -1.21 -25.50 1.41
C PHE A 217 0.05 -25.52 0.53
N CYS A 218 0.59 -24.37 0.17
CA CYS A 218 1.82 -24.30 -0.62
C CYS A 218 3.02 -24.86 0.16
N VAL A 219 3.12 -24.56 1.46
CA VAL A 219 4.18 -25.09 2.33
C VAL A 219 4.09 -26.61 2.44
N GLU A 220 2.89 -27.16 2.67
CA GLU A 220 2.64 -28.60 2.78
C GLU A 220 3.06 -29.37 1.51
N HIS A 221 2.94 -28.74 0.35
CA HIS A 221 3.26 -29.35 -0.94
C HIS A 221 4.63 -28.92 -1.51
N ASP A 222 5.48 -28.30 -0.69
CA ASP A 222 6.80 -27.80 -1.10
C ASP A 222 6.74 -26.89 -2.34
N CYS A 223 5.71 -26.05 -2.44
CA CYS A 223 5.54 -25.04 -3.47
C CYS A 223 5.93 -23.67 -2.91
N LEU A 224 7.22 -23.49 -2.56
CA LEU A 224 7.73 -22.29 -1.88
C LEU A 224 8.10 -21.22 -2.90
N PRO A 225 7.57 -19.99 -2.77
CA PRO A 225 7.95 -18.84 -3.61
C PRO A 225 9.22 -18.17 -3.09
N ASP A 226 9.73 -17.21 -3.85
CA ASP A 226 10.83 -16.35 -3.41
C ASP A 226 10.34 -15.25 -2.45
N PHE A 227 9.04 -14.94 -2.44
CA PHE A 227 8.37 -14.04 -1.49
C PHE A 227 6.86 -14.29 -1.43
N TRP A 228 6.26 -13.93 -0.32
CA TRP A 228 4.82 -13.95 -0.12
C TRP A 228 4.20 -12.58 -0.28
N MET A 229 3.07 -12.50 -0.98
CA MET A 229 2.18 -11.36 -0.98
C MET A 229 0.91 -11.73 -0.20
N LYS A 230 0.88 -11.48 1.12
CA LYS A 230 -0.19 -11.97 2.01
C LYS A 230 -0.97 -10.83 2.65
N THR A 231 -2.29 -10.89 2.54
CA THR A 231 -3.22 -9.96 3.15
C THR A 231 -3.15 -10.03 4.69
N VAL A 232 -3.10 -8.87 5.31
CA VAL A 232 -3.33 -8.70 6.75
C VAL A 232 -3.83 -7.28 7.02
N HIS A 233 -4.77 -7.14 7.93
CA HIS A 233 -5.18 -5.85 8.48
C HIS A 233 -5.76 -6.06 9.89
N ARG A 234 -5.84 -4.98 10.65
CA ARG A 234 -6.51 -4.96 11.95
C ARG A 234 -8.00 -5.26 11.78
N VAL A 235 -8.62 -5.71 12.88
CA VAL A 235 -10.06 -6.02 12.93
C VAL A 235 -10.72 -5.43 14.18
N ASP A 236 -9.99 -4.59 14.91
CA ASP A 236 -10.40 -3.96 16.17
C ASP A 236 -10.91 -2.51 15.97
N TYR A 237 -11.28 -2.14 14.77
CA TYR A 237 -11.85 -0.83 14.47
C TYR A 237 -13.39 -0.84 14.59
N PRO A 238 -14.03 0.31 14.91
CA PRO A 238 -15.47 0.36 15.29
C PRO A 238 -16.44 -0.21 14.26
N THR A 239 -16.06 -0.19 12.98
CA THR A 239 -16.90 -0.67 11.89
C THR A 239 -16.44 -2.02 11.32
N ALA A 240 -15.53 -2.73 12.01
CA ALA A 240 -15.19 -4.10 11.67
C ALA A 240 -16.43 -5.00 11.78
N HIS A 241 -16.52 -6.01 10.93
CA HIS A 241 -17.56 -7.00 11.07
C HIS A 241 -17.43 -7.72 12.42
N LEU A 242 -18.48 -7.62 13.22
CA LEU A 242 -18.62 -8.33 14.49
C LEU A 242 -19.41 -9.61 14.21
N GLY A 243 -18.84 -10.74 14.51
CA GLY A 243 -19.51 -12.03 14.39
C GLY A 243 -18.61 -13.14 13.85
N GLU A 244 -19.09 -14.38 13.95
CA GLU A 244 -18.33 -15.56 13.53
C GLU A 244 -18.06 -15.58 12.02
N ASP A 245 -18.94 -14.97 11.24
CA ASP A 245 -18.82 -14.93 9.78
C ASP A 245 -17.74 -14.00 9.26
N ARG A 246 -17.15 -13.14 10.11
CA ARG A 246 -16.09 -12.20 9.73
C ARG A 246 -14.83 -12.86 9.13
N TRP A 247 -14.62 -14.13 9.45
CA TRP A 247 -13.48 -14.91 8.98
C TRP A 247 -13.79 -15.77 7.75
N LYS A 248 -15.04 -15.79 7.30
CA LYS A 248 -15.41 -16.58 6.13
C LYS A 248 -15.09 -15.81 4.85
N LEU A 249 -14.12 -16.26 4.10
CA LEU A 249 -13.96 -15.84 2.71
C LEU A 249 -15.19 -16.26 1.91
N GLN A 250 -15.67 -15.35 1.05
CA GLN A 250 -16.66 -15.76 0.06
C GLN A 250 -16.06 -16.89 -0.80
N PRO A 251 -16.83 -17.95 -1.10
CA PRO A 251 -16.30 -19.13 -1.80
C PRO A 251 -15.68 -18.85 -3.17
N THR A 252 -15.94 -17.68 -3.73
CA THR A 252 -15.41 -17.25 -5.03
C THR A 252 -14.05 -16.58 -4.94
N GLY A 253 -13.48 -16.35 -3.74
CA GLY A 253 -12.30 -15.49 -3.57
C GLY A 253 -12.52 -14.04 -3.99
N LEU A 254 -13.70 -13.76 -4.48
CA LEU A 254 -14.19 -12.46 -4.89
C LEU A 254 -15.06 -11.94 -3.75
N GLY A 255 -14.44 -11.47 -2.70
CA GLY A 255 -15.10 -10.61 -1.74
C GLY A 255 -15.45 -9.31 -2.44
N VAL A 256 -16.44 -9.35 -3.30
CA VAL A 256 -16.66 -8.34 -4.33
C VAL A 256 -17.06 -6.98 -3.77
N TYR A 257 -17.54 -6.91 -2.55
CA TYR A 257 -17.98 -5.66 -1.92
C TYR A 257 -17.88 -5.69 -0.39
N ASP A 258 -17.16 -6.69 0.14
CA ASP A 258 -17.03 -6.87 1.55
C ASP A 258 -15.54 -6.74 1.94
N ASN A 259 -15.25 -5.99 2.97
CA ASN A 259 -13.89 -5.84 3.50
C ASN A 259 -13.31 -7.12 4.12
N ARG A 260 -14.02 -8.23 3.98
CA ARG A 260 -13.60 -9.56 4.40
C ARG A 260 -12.53 -10.15 3.50
N PHE A 261 -11.38 -9.46 3.40
CA PHE A 261 -10.22 -9.96 2.68
C PHE A 261 -9.30 -10.81 3.57
N VAL A 262 -9.68 -11.01 4.82
CA VAL A 262 -8.98 -11.88 5.75
C VAL A 262 -9.97 -12.92 6.26
N ASP A 263 -9.60 -14.17 6.11
CA ASP A 263 -10.32 -15.33 6.61
C ASP A 263 -9.78 -15.83 7.96
N THR A 264 -8.79 -15.13 8.50
CA THR A 264 -8.02 -15.57 9.67
C THR A 264 -7.72 -14.38 10.55
N PRO A 265 -7.82 -14.50 11.88
CA PRO A 265 -7.38 -13.47 12.82
C PRO A 265 -5.96 -12.99 12.51
N PRO A 266 -5.67 -11.69 12.59
CA PRO A 266 -4.34 -11.15 12.29
C PRO A 266 -3.23 -11.84 13.09
N GLN A 267 -3.48 -12.16 14.36
CA GLN A 267 -2.47 -12.83 15.21
C GLN A 267 -2.09 -14.21 14.66
N GLU A 268 -3.03 -15.00 14.19
CA GLU A 268 -2.72 -16.30 13.58
C GLU A 268 -1.89 -16.16 12.29
N VAL A 269 -2.15 -15.10 11.52
CA VAL A 269 -1.33 -14.77 10.34
C VAL A 269 0.09 -14.43 10.79
N PHE A 270 0.26 -13.58 11.79
CA PHE A 270 1.57 -13.20 12.32
C PHE A 270 2.34 -14.42 12.85
N ASP A 271 1.69 -15.25 13.66
CA ASP A 271 2.29 -16.44 14.25
C ASP A 271 2.75 -17.43 13.16
N TYR A 272 1.92 -17.66 12.16
CA TYR A 272 2.29 -18.58 11.08
C TYR A 272 3.39 -17.98 10.18
N MET A 273 3.26 -16.73 9.77
CA MET A 273 4.26 -16.07 8.94
C MET A 273 5.60 -15.90 9.67
N ALA A 274 5.62 -15.88 11.00
CA ALA A 274 6.85 -15.91 11.79
C ALA A 274 7.67 -17.20 11.59
N THR A 275 7.04 -18.29 11.19
CA THR A 275 7.73 -19.55 10.87
C THR A 275 8.33 -19.60 9.46
N ARG A 276 8.08 -18.57 8.64
CA ARG A 276 8.47 -18.57 7.22
C ARG A 276 9.74 -17.75 7.01
N PRO A 277 10.76 -18.30 6.32
CA PRO A 277 11.98 -17.58 6.00
C PRO A 277 11.82 -16.66 4.76
N GLU A 278 10.82 -16.89 3.92
CA GLU A 278 10.61 -16.10 2.71
C GLU A 278 10.16 -14.67 3.08
N PRO A 279 10.65 -13.62 2.39
CA PRO A 279 10.16 -12.25 2.58
C PRO A 279 8.65 -12.14 2.42
N TRP A 280 8.03 -11.27 3.22
CA TRP A 280 6.59 -11.06 3.20
C TRP A 280 6.23 -9.60 2.90
N ILE A 281 5.53 -9.38 1.79
CA ILE A 281 4.87 -8.12 1.45
C ILE A 281 3.44 -8.19 1.98
N ALA A 282 3.13 -7.42 3.00
CA ALA A 282 1.76 -7.28 3.51
C ALA A 282 0.94 -6.34 2.61
N PHE A 283 -0.29 -6.72 2.28
CA PHE A 283 -1.20 -5.86 1.53
C PHE A 283 -2.59 -5.83 2.13
N LYS A 284 -3.42 -4.90 1.67
CA LYS A 284 -4.74 -4.56 2.23
C LYS A 284 -4.66 -4.11 3.70
N VAL A 285 -3.51 -3.66 4.13
CA VAL A 285 -3.21 -3.28 5.53
C VAL A 285 -4.12 -2.16 6.06
N LEU A 286 -4.65 -1.33 5.17
CA LEU A 286 -5.56 -0.24 5.51
C LEU A 286 -7.04 -0.66 5.54
N GLY A 287 -7.37 -1.97 5.51
CA GLY A 287 -8.75 -2.47 5.61
C GLY A 287 -9.70 -1.83 4.59
N ALA A 288 -9.26 -1.66 3.34
CA ALA A 288 -9.98 -0.96 2.26
C ALA A 288 -10.25 0.53 2.57
N GLY A 289 -9.25 1.22 3.12
CA GLY A 289 -9.25 2.67 3.35
C GLY A 289 -9.96 3.11 4.63
N ILE A 290 -10.15 2.21 5.58
CA ILE A 290 -10.75 2.52 6.89
C ILE A 290 -9.70 2.84 7.94
N GLU A 291 -8.60 2.12 7.89
CA GLU A 291 -7.51 2.29 8.82
C GLU A 291 -6.60 3.43 8.35
N HIS A 292 -6.21 4.27 9.30
CA HIS A 292 -5.20 5.29 9.03
C HIS A 292 -3.80 4.65 8.99
N PRO A 293 -2.90 5.05 8.08
CA PRO A 293 -1.53 4.53 7.98
C PRO A 293 -0.77 4.50 9.31
N ARG A 294 -0.94 5.54 10.16
CA ARG A 294 -0.31 5.62 11.49
C ARG A 294 -0.70 4.48 12.44
N GLU A 295 -1.91 3.96 12.28
CA GLU A 295 -2.42 2.86 13.09
C GLU A 295 -2.10 1.51 12.46
N ALA A 296 -2.25 1.40 11.15
CA ALA A 296 -2.17 0.12 10.43
C ALA A 296 -0.73 -0.30 10.12
N PHE A 297 0.14 0.61 9.68
CA PHE A 297 1.52 0.27 9.28
C PHE A 297 2.35 -0.29 10.43
N PRO A 298 2.33 0.32 11.65
CA PRO A 298 3.05 -0.26 12.78
C PRO A 298 2.61 -1.67 13.10
N VAL A 299 1.32 -1.99 13.00
CA VAL A 299 0.79 -3.33 13.28
C VAL A 299 1.31 -4.35 12.28
N ALA A 300 1.31 -4.05 10.99
CA ALA A 300 1.82 -4.94 9.96
C ALA A 300 3.32 -5.21 10.13
N TYR A 301 4.14 -4.17 10.33
CA TYR A 301 5.58 -4.32 10.52
C TYR A 301 5.92 -5.05 11.83
N LYS A 302 5.25 -4.71 12.95
CA LYS A 302 5.40 -5.40 14.23
C LYS A 302 5.01 -6.87 14.12
N GLY A 303 3.97 -7.17 13.34
CA GLY A 303 3.50 -8.53 13.09
C GLY A 303 4.42 -9.36 12.21
N GLY A 304 5.50 -8.78 11.68
CA GLY A 304 6.51 -9.52 10.93
C GLY A 304 6.54 -9.26 9.42
N ALA A 305 5.68 -8.38 8.90
CA ALA A 305 5.77 -8.00 7.48
C ALA A 305 7.11 -7.32 7.18
N ASP A 306 7.73 -7.68 6.07
CA ASP A 306 9.00 -7.09 5.64
C ASP A 306 8.77 -5.84 4.80
N PHE A 307 7.67 -5.84 4.05
CA PHE A 307 7.24 -4.74 3.21
C PHE A 307 5.74 -4.53 3.36
N ILE A 308 5.28 -3.32 3.04
CA ILE A 308 3.86 -2.98 2.93
C ILE A 308 3.58 -2.52 1.50
N CYS A 309 2.49 -3.02 0.91
CA CYS A 309 1.93 -2.50 -0.33
C CYS A 309 0.56 -1.89 -0.08
N CYS A 310 0.41 -0.60 -0.36
CA CYS A 310 -0.89 0.09 -0.29
C CYS A 310 -1.09 1.06 -1.46
N GLY A 311 -2.35 1.24 -1.86
CA GLY A 311 -2.73 2.30 -2.79
C GLY A 311 -2.60 3.66 -2.11
N MET A 312 -2.01 4.63 -2.81
CA MET A 312 -1.84 6.00 -2.34
C MET A 312 -2.26 6.97 -3.43
N TYR A 313 -3.06 7.97 -3.08
CA TYR A 313 -3.20 9.14 -3.93
C TYR A 313 -1.92 9.97 -3.91
N ASP A 314 -1.69 10.77 -4.94
CA ASP A 314 -0.51 11.65 -5.03
C ASP A 314 -0.34 12.57 -3.80
N TYR A 315 -1.42 13.02 -3.19
CA TYR A 315 -1.40 13.82 -1.97
C TYR A 315 -1.15 13.02 -0.68
N GLN A 316 -1.22 11.68 -0.69
CA GLN A 316 -1.00 10.81 0.48
C GLN A 316 0.44 10.31 0.58
N VAL A 317 1.15 10.23 -0.55
CA VAL A 317 2.48 9.59 -0.61
C VAL A 317 3.45 10.16 0.43
N VAL A 318 3.50 11.49 0.57
CA VAL A 318 4.41 12.16 1.53
C VAL A 318 4.10 11.75 2.96
N GLU A 319 2.82 11.75 3.33
CA GLU A 319 2.39 11.39 4.67
C GLU A 319 2.71 9.93 4.98
N ASP A 320 2.39 9.03 4.06
CA ASP A 320 2.61 7.59 4.24
C ASP A 320 4.10 7.26 4.34
N VAL A 321 4.95 7.93 3.56
CA VAL A 321 6.41 7.81 3.67
C VAL A 321 6.92 8.32 5.02
N ASN A 322 6.40 9.45 5.50
CA ASN A 322 6.77 9.98 6.81
C ASN A 322 6.39 9.02 7.93
N VAL A 323 5.21 8.40 7.85
CA VAL A 323 4.79 7.37 8.81
C VAL A 323 5.77 6.19 8.83
N VAL A 324 6.19 5.70 7.67
CA VAL A 324 7.17 4.60 7.60
C VAL A 324 8.53 5.03 8.16
N ASN A 325 9.02 6.21 7.78
CA ASN A 325 10.27 6.73 8.32
C ASN A 325 10.24 6.88 9.84
N ASP A 326 9.12 7.36 10.42
CA ASP A 326 8.91 7.42 11.87
C ASP A 326 9.00 6.04 12.53
N ILE A 327 8.37 5.04 11.93
CA ILE A 327 8.38 3.67 12.45
C ILE A 327 9.82 3.12 12.51
N PHE A 328 10.59 3.34 11.46
CA PHE A 328 11.96 2.82 11.39
C PHE A 328 12.96 3.65 12.23
N ALA A 329 12.76 4.96 12.36
CA ALA A 329 13.61 5.85 13.17
C ALA A 329 13.42 5.62 14.68
N ASN A 330 12.19 5.39 15.12
CA ASN A 330 11.88 5.16 16.54
C ASN A 330 12.06 3.70 16.98
N GLY A 331 12.42 2.82 16.05
CA GLY A 331 12.57 1.41 16.28
C GLY A 331 11.23 0.69 16.46
N LEU A 332 11.11 -0.48 15.88
CA LEU A 332 9.99 -1.37 16.17
C LEU A 332 10.30 -2.16 17.45
N PRO A 333 9.32 -2.36 18.34
CA PRO A 333 9.47 -3.35 19.40
C PRO A 333 9.80 -4.72 18.82
N ALA A 334 10.21 -5.65 19.65
CA ALA A 334 10.59 -7.00 19.25
C ALA A 334 9.56 -7.60 18.27
N ARG A 335 10.05 -8.00 17.11
CA ARG A 335 9.25 -8.66 16.08
C ARG A 335 9.25 -10.16 16.29
N PRO A 336 8.20 -10.90 15.87
CA PRO A 336 8.15 -12.36 15.99
C PRO A 336 9.14 -13.07 15.04
N ARG A 337 9.70 -12.34 14.08
CA ARG A 337 10.70 -12.83 13.10
C ARG A 337 11.71 -11.73 12.76
N PRO A 338 12.96 -12.11 12.35
CA PRO A 338 13.91 -11.13 11.84
C PRO A 338 13.39 -10.46 10.57
N TRP A 339 14.01 -9.36 10.17
CA TRP A 339 13.79 -8.77 8.87
C TRP A 339 14.36 -9.68 7.78
N HIS A 340 13.56 -9.92 6.73
CA HIS A 340 13.99 -10.60 5.52
C HIS A 340 14.01 -9.61 4.35
N GLY A 341 14.96 -9.84 3.44
CA GLY A 341 15.21 -8.94 2.33
C GLY A 341 16.38 -7.98 2.52
#